data_23cfe5cb28ee7ae19b3b9d4b45a82646
#
_entry.id   23cfe5cb28ee7ae19b3b9d4b45a82646
#
_cell.length_a   1.000
_cell.length_b   1.000
_cell.length_c   1.000
_cell.angle_alpha   90.00
_cell.angle_beta   90.00
_cell.angle_gamma   90.00
#
_symmetry.space_group_name_H-M   'P 1'
#
loop_
_entity.id
_entity.type
_entity.pdbx_description
1 polymer ?
#
loop_
_entity_poly.entity_id
_entity_poly.type
_entity_poly.pdbx_seq_one_letter_code
_entity_poly.pdbx_strand_id
1 'polypeptide(L)'
;MKLRKVGIIGTGHVGSHVAFSLALQGEVDELYLMDIDEKKAQAQAMDINDAVSYIPHQVTATSGPIEECGDCDILVFSAGPLPNLYQDRLESLGETVAVLEDVIPRIKQSSFQGFIISISNPADVVATYLCKHLEWNPKRIISTGTALDSARLQ
;
A
#
# COMPACT_ATOMS: atom_id res chain seq x y z
N MET A 1 -13.08 19.64 -8.75
CA MET A 1 -13.21 18.18 -8.58
C MET A 1 -12.11 17.77 -7.62
N LYS A 2 -12.39 16.97 -6.60
CA LYS A 2 -11.32 16.52 -5.67
C LYS A 2 -10.46 15.51 -6.44
N LEU A 3 -9.14 15.65 -6.38
CA LEU A 3 -8.20 14.69 -6.95
C LEU A 3 -8.27 13.37 -6.16
N ARG A 4 -8.17 12.24 -6.88
CA ARG A 4 -8.14 10.90 -6.29
C ARG A 4 -6.69 10.58 -5.92
N LYS A 5 -6.38 10.59 -4.64
CA LYS A 5 -5.02 10.36 -4.13
C LYS A 5 -4.91 9.01 -3.43
N VAL A 6 -4.01 8.16 -3.91
CA VAL A 6 -3.74 6.84 -3.34
C VAL A 6 -2.30 6.78 -2.85
N GLY A 7 -2.16 6.39 -1.58
CA GLY A 7 -0.86 6.11 -0.97
C GLY A 7 -0.52 4.62 -1.03
N ILE A 8 0.73 4.28 -1.30
CA ILE A 8 1.22 2.90 -1.30
C ILE A 8 2.29 2.78 -0.21
N ILE A 9 2.01 1.98 0.82
CA ILE A 9 2.97 1.66 1.88
C ILE A 9 3.65 0.34 1.55
N GLY A 10 4.94 0.41 1.25
CA GLY A 10 5.76 -0.69 0.74
C GLY A 10 5.76 -0.74 -0.78
N THR A 11 6.87 -0.31 -1.40
CA THR A 11 7.08 -0.30 -2.85
C THR A 11 7.92 -1.49 -3.32
N GLY A 12 7.70 -2.64 -2.69
CA GLY A 12 8.22 -3.94 -3.13
C GLY A 12 7.56 -4.39 -4.44
N HIS A 13 7.76 -5.65 -4.82
CA HIS A 13 7.19 -6.17 -6.07
C HIS A 13 5.69 -5.91 -6.20
N VAL A 14 4.90 -6.22 -5.17
CA VAL A 14 3.45 -6.08 -5.26
C VAL A 14 3.02 -4.62 -5.25
N GLY A 15 3.54 -3.82 -4.31
CA GLY A 15 3.16 -2.41 -4.18
C GLY A 15 3.53 -1.57 -5.40
N SER A 16 4.71 -1.77 -5.99
CA SER A 16 5.12 -1.06 -7.21
C SER A 16 4.25 -1.44 -8.41
N HIS A 17 3.87 -2.73 -8.56
CA HIS A 17 2.96 -3.16 -9.62
C HIS A 17 1.55 -2.60 -9.46
N VAL A 18 1.04 -2.51 -8.23
CA VAL A 18 -0.26 -1.87 -7.95
C VAL A 18 -0.21 -0.39 -8.31
N ALA A 19 0.82 0.33 -7.87
CA ALA A 19 0.99 1.74 -8.18
C ALA A 19 1.03 1.98 -9.70
N PHE A 20 1.85 1.22 -10.39
CA PHE A 20 1.99 1.31 -11.85
C PHE A 20 0.69 0.98 -12.58
N SER A 21 -0.03 -0.06 -12.16
CA SER A 21 -1.31 -0.45 -12.76
C SER A 21 -2.38 0.62 -12.57
N LEU A 22 -2.48 1.23 -11.38
CA LEU A 22 -3.41 2.33 -11.10
C LEU A 22 -3.11 3.55 -11.97
N ALA A 23 -1.83 3.87 -12.15
CA ALA A 23 -1.40 4.97 -13.01
C ALA A 23 -1.77 4.72 -14.47
N LEU A 24 -1.43 3.54 -15.02
CA LEU A 24 -1.71 3.20 -16.42
C LEU A 24 -3.20 3.16 -16.74
N GLN A 25 -4.04 2.76 -15.80
CA GLN A 25 -5.50 2.70 -15.98
C GLN A 25 -6.19 4.06 -15.76
N GLY A 26 -5.47 5.08 -15.24
CA GLY A 26 -6.04 6.38 -14.94
C GLY A 26 -7.05 6.35 -13.79
N GLU A 27 -6.92 5.38 -12.89
CA GLU A 27 -7.82 5.23 -11.73
C GLU A 27 -7.50 6.21 -10.61
N VAL A 28 -6.34 6.86 -10.67
CA VAL A 28 -5.85 7.84 -9.70
C VAL A 28 -5.37 9.10 -10.40
N ASP A 29 -5.38 10.22 -9.69
CA ASP A 29 -4.80 11.48 -10.14
C ASP A 29 -3.43 11.70 -9.49
N GLU A 30 -3.27 11.25 -8.24
CA GLU A 30 -2.03 11.34 -7.47
C GLU A 30 -1.68 10.00 -6.81
N LEU A 31 -0.42 9.62 -6.91
CA LEU A 31 0.18 8.49 -6.19
C LEU A 31 1.21 9.01 -5.18
N TYR A 32 1.13 8.52 -3.95
CA TYR A 32 2.09 8.81 -2.91
C TYR A 32 2.77 7.52 -2.44
N LEU A 33 4.05 7.37 -2.75
CA LEU A 33 4.81 6.13 -2.52
C LEU A 33 5.66 6.23 -1.26
N MET A 34 5.54 5.25 -0.38
CA MET A 34 6.20 5.19 0.91
C MET A 34 6.89 3.85 1.08
N ASP A 35 8.18 3.87 1.42
CA ASP A 35 8.96 2.66 1.70
C ASP A 35 10.01 2.98 2.78
N ILE A 36 10.45 1.97 3.51
CA ILE A 36 11.60 2.10 4.42
C ILE A 36 12.87 2.47 3.66
N ASP A 37 12.98 2.00 2.42
CA ASP A 37 13.99 2.46 1.46
C ASP A 37 13.43 3.64 0.65
N GLU A 38 13.67 4.86 1.16
CA GLU A 38 13.20 6.11 0.53
C GLU A 38 13.68 6.25 -0.91
N LYS A 39 14.92 5.80 -1.20
CA LYS A 39 15.47 5.88 -2.57
C LYS A 39 14.72 4.98 -3.54
N LYS A 40 14.29 3.82 -3.07
CA LYS A 40 13.47 2.90 -3.84
C LYS A 40 12.09 3.49 -4.13
N ALA A 41 11.42 4.09 -3.12
CA ALA A 41 10.16 4.76 -3.32
C ALA A 41 10.28 5.91 -4.32
N GLN A 42 11.34 6.70 -4.23
CA GLN A 42 11.64 7.80 -5.16
C GLN A 42 11.87 7.28 -6.58
N ALA A 43 12.66 6.23 -6.76
CA ALA A 43 12.92 5.64 -8.08
C ALA A 43 11.61 5.14 -8.73
N GLN A 44 10.76 4.46 -7.94
CA GLN A 44 9.45 3.99 -8.44
C GLN A 44 8.53 5.16 -8.84
N ALA A 45 8.55 6.27 -8.10
CA ALA A 45 7.78 7.47 -8.45
C ALA A 45 8.28 8.08 -9.76
N MET A 46 9.60 8.14 -9.97
CA MET A 46 10.19 8.62 -11.22
C MET A 46 9.80 7.72 -12.41
N ASP A 47 9.93 6.41 -12.26
CA ASP A 47 9.58 5.43 -13.31
C ASP A 47 8.10 5.56 -13.71
N ILE A 48 7.19 5.76 -12.75
CA ILE A 48 5.77 5.98 -13.02
C ILE A 48 5.56 7.29 -13.78
N ASN A 49 6.16 8.40 -13.35
CA ASN A 49 6.02 9.69 -14.03
C ASN A 49 6.55 9.65 -15.47
N ASP A 50 7.65 8.93 -15.72
CA ASP A 50 8.18 8.72 -17.05
C ASP A 50 7.20 7.92 -17.92
N ALA A 51 6.65 6.83 -17.39
CA ALA A 51 5.72 5.97 -18.11
C ALA A 51 4.40 6.70 -18.45
N VAL A 52 3.83 7.45 -17.50
CA VAL A 52 2.55 8.16 -17.73
C VAL A 52 2.66 9.34 -18.70
N SER A 53 3.87 9.80 -19.01
CA SER A 53 4.10 10.84 -20.00
C SER A 53 3.62 10.48 -21.40
N TYR A 54 3.40 9.20 -21.68
CA TYR A 54 3.00 8.67 -22.99
C TYR A 54 1.57 8.13 -23.03
N ILE A 55 0.80 8.30 -21.97
CA ILE A 55 -0.60 7.85 -21.88
C ILE A 55 -1.56 9.04 -21.76
N PRO A 56 -2.86 8.86 -22.07
CA PRO A 56 -3.83 9.97 -22.08
C PRO A 56 -4.26 10.43 -20.68
N HIS A 57 -3.82 9.77 -19.62
CA HIS A 57 -4.17 10.11 -18.25
C HIS A 57 -3.10 10.97 -17.61
N GLN A 58 -3.53 12.01 -16.90
CA GLN A 58 -2.62 12.83 -16.08
C GLN A 58 -2.56 12.23 -14.67
N VAL A 59 -1.44 11.62 -14.37
CA VAL A 59 -1.14 11.07 -13.03
C VAL A 59 0.19 11.64 -12.56
N THR A 60 0.26 12.01 -11.29
CA THR A 60 1.51 12.46 -10.67
C THR A 60 1.89 11.52 -9.55
N ALA A 61 3.09 10.94 -9.63
CA ALA A 61 3.64 10.11 -8.57
C ALA A 61 4.70 10.88 -7.77
N THR A 62 4.58 10.84 -6.47
CA THR A 62 5.54 11.41 -5.51
C THR A 62 5.91 10.39 -4.46
N SER A 63 6.97 10.63 -3.70
CA SER A 63 7.38 9.77 -2.59
C SER A 63 7.71 10.60 -1.35
N GLY A 64 7.58 9.98 -0.19
CA GLY A 64 7.91 10.64 1.07
C GLY A 64 7.58 9.76 2.29
N PRO A 65 7.64 10.34 3.49
CA PRO A 65 7.42 9.60 4.73
C PRO A 65 5.94 9.27 4.96
N ILE A 66 5.67 8.21 5.72
CA ILE A 66 4.30 7.76 6.03
C ILE A 66 3.50 8.85 6.77
N GLU A 67 4.17 9.65 7.58
CA GLU A 67 3.57 10.72 8.39
C GLU A 67 2.89 11.80 7.54
N GLU A 68 3.19 11.87 6.25
CA GLU A 68 2.61 12.85 5.32
C GLU A 68 1.45 12.28 4.47
N CYS A 69 1.03 11.03 4.71
CA CYS A 69 -0.05 10.40 3.94
C CYS A 69 -1.47 10.88 4.30
N GLY A 70 -1.60 11.88 5.16
CA GLY A 70 -2.88 12.30 5.74
C GLY A 70 -3.95 12.75 4.73
N ASP A 71 -3.56 13.25 3.59
CA ASP A 71 -4.45 13.74 2.53
C ASP A 71 -4.83 12.66 1.49
N CYS A 72 -4.28 11.45 1.61
CA CYS A 72 -4.69 10.33 0.76
C CYS A 72 -6.15 9.92 1.01
N ASP A 73 -6.84 9.47 -0.02
CA ASP A 73 -8.18 8.89 0.09
C ASP A 73 -8.12 7.41 0.45
N ILE A 74 -7.15 6.71 -0.10
CA ILE A 74 -6.91 5.27 0.12
C ILE A 74 -5.43 5.04 0.38
N LEU A 75 -5.12 4.18 1.33
CA LEU A 75 -3.80 3.60 1.52
C LEU A 75 -3.83 2.12 1.12
N VAL A 76 -2.93 1.72 0.25
CA VAL A 76 -2.67 0.32 -0.04
C VAL A 76 -1.51 -0.14 0.85
N PHE A 77 -1.77 -1.06 1.75
CA PHE A 77 -0.77 -1.64 2.63
C PHE A 77 -0.19 -2.90 1.98
N SER A 78 1.03 -2.79 1.48
CA SER A 78 1.78 -3.88 0.84
C SER A 78 3.16 -4.12 1.47
N ALA A 79 3.44 -3.47 2.61
CA ALA A 79 4.66 -3.69 3.36
C ALA A 79 4.66 -5.06 4.03
N GLY A 80 5.80 -5.69 4.05
CA GLY A 80 6.01 -6.99 4.67
C GLY A 80 7.39 -7.56 4.31
N PRO A 81 7.84 -8.61 4.99
CA PRO A 81 9.09 -9.27 4.68
C PRO A 81 9.03 -9.89 3.28
N LEU A 82 10.20 -9.99 2.65
CA LEU A 82 10.33 -10.75 1.39
C LEU A 82 10.03 -12.23 1.68
N PRO A 83 9.18 -12.88 0.86
CA PRO A 83 8.89 -14.29 1.05
C PRO A 83 10.18 -15.09 0.89
N ASN A 84 10.56 -15.79 1.93
CA ASN A 84 11.62 -16.79 1.84
C ASN A 84 11.00 -18.09 1.31
N LEU A 85 11.57 -18.66 0.25
CA LEU A 85 11.07 -19.89 -0.40
C LEU A 85 11.02 -21.11 0.54
N TYR A 86 11.69 -21.02 1.68
CA TYR A 86 11.83 -22.12 2.65
C TYR A 86 11.13 -21.86 3.98
N GLN A 87 10.47 -20.70 4.16
CA GLN A 87 9.72 -20.36 5.37
C GLN A 87 8.21 -20.54 5.16
N ASP A 88 7.56 -21.15 6.15
CA ASP A 88 6.10 -21.14 6.22
C ASP A 88 5.62 -19.68 6.43
N ARG A 89 4.44 -19.37 5.88
CA ARG A 89 3.80 -18.04 6.02
C ARG A 89 3.53 -17.65 7.48
N LEU A 90 3.44 -18.64 8.37
CA LEU A 90 3.30 -18.41 9.81
C LEU A 90 4.63 -18.05 10.48
N GLU A 91 5.76 -18.51 9.97
CA GLU A 91 7.08 -18.16 10.49
C GLU A 91 7.44 -16.69 10.22
N SER A 92 6.96 -16.13 9.10
CA SER A 92 7.13 -14.71 8.76
C SER A 92 6.18 -13.78 9.52
N LEU A 93 5.26 -14.31 10.34
CA LEU A 93 4.27 -13.51 11.07
C LEU A 93 4.93 -12.53 12.04
N GLY A 94 5.98 -12.96 12.75
CA GLY A 94 6.71 -12.09 13.68
C GLY A 94 7.33 -10.87 12.98
N GLU A 95 7.92 -11.07 11.81
CA GLU A 95 8.49 -9.98 10.99
C GLU A 95 7.39 -9.05 10.46
N THR A 96 6.25 -9.62 10.05
CA THR A 96 5.09 -8.84 9.61
C THR A 96 4.53 -7.98 10.74
N VAL A 97 4.46 -8.52 11.97
CA VAL A 97 4.01 -7.78 13.15
C VAL A 97 4.98 -6.63 13.46
N ALA A 98 6.29 -6.85 13.39
CA ALA A 98 7.27 -5.78 13.60
C ALA A 98 7.11 -4.63 12.59
N VAL A 99 6.82 -4.94 11.32
CA VAL A 99 6.51 -3.92 10.30
C VAL A 99 5.24 -3.15 10.67
N LEU A 100 4.20 -3.83 11.13
CA LEU A 100 2.94 -3.19 11.55
C LEU A 100 3.13 -2.29 12.77
N GLU A 101 3.95 -2.71 13.73
CA GLU A 101 4.28 -1.92 14.94
C GLU A 101 5.03 -0.63 14.60
N ASP A 102 5.85 -0.62 13.55
CA ASP A 102 6.50 0.59 13.04
C ASP A 102 5.52 1.50 12.27
N VAL A 103 4.74 0.92 11.37
CA VAL A 103 3.88 1.68 10.43
C VAL A 103 2.65 2.29 11.11
N ILE A 104 2.00 1.57 12.03
CA ILE A 104 0.74 2.01 12.65
C ILE A 104 0.86 3.36 13.38
N PRO A 105 1.88 3.60 14.23
CA PRO A 105 2.06 4.92 14.87
C PRO A 105 2.24 6.05 13.86
N ARG A 106 2.94 5.80 12.76
CA ARG A 106 3.20 6.78 11.70
C ARG A 106 1.92 7.12 10.92
N ILE A 107 1.05 6.14 10.64
CA ILE A 107 -0.29 6.39 10.09
C ILE A 107 -1.13 7.22 11.06
N LYS A 108 -1.10 6.93 12.36
CA LYS A 108 -1.82 7.74 13.36
C LYS A 108 -1.31 9.18 13.38
N GLN A 109 -0.01 9.38 13.28
CA GLN A 109 0.60 10.71 13.26
C GLN A 109 0.20 11.53 12.03
N SER A 110 -0.01 10.88 10.87
CA SER A 110 -0.42 11.55 9.62
C SER A 110 -1.84 12.12 9.66
N SER A 111 -2.65 11.76 10.67
CA SER A 111 -4.08 12.11 10.74
C SER A 111 -4.91 11.57 9.57
N PHE A 112 -4.45 10.53 8.89
CA PHE A 112 -5.14 9.90 7.78
C PHE A 112 -6.55 9.42 8.16
N GLN A 113 -7.54 9.71 7.32
CA GLN A 113 -8.96 9.42 7.57
C GLN A 113 -9.63 8.63 6.44
N GLY A 114 -8.87 8.14 5.46
CA GLY A 114 -9.37 7.37 4.32
C GLY A 114 -9.64 5.90 4.60
N PHE A 115 -9.51 5.07 3.59
CA PHE A 115 -9.64 3.61 3.65
C PHE A 115 -8.27 2.94 3.50
N ILE A 116 -8.07 1.80 4.18
CA ILE A 116 -6.88 0.96 3.96
C ILE A 116 -7.29 -0.30 3.22
N ILE A 117 -6.58 -0.62 2.15
CA ILE A 117 -6.67 -1.90 1.44
C ILE A 117 -5.38 -2.68 1.74
N SER A 118 -5.50 -3.76 2.50
CA SER A 118 -4.36 -4.63 2.83
C SER A 118 -4.21 -5.74 1.81
N ILE A 119 -3.03 -5.81 1.20
CA ILE A 119 -2.62 -6.86 0.26
C ILE A 119 -1.44 -7.68 0.77
N SER A 120 -0.93 -7.34 1.97
CA SER A 120 0.16 -8.09 2.64
C SER A 120 -0.34 -9.41 3.22
N ASN A 121 0.53 -10.40 3.24
CA ASN A 121 0.24 -11.70 3.85
C ASN A 121 0.81 -11.81 5.27
N PRO A 122 0.12 -12.53 6.17
CA PRO A 122 -1.20 -13.16 6.03
C PRO A 122 -2.34 -12.13 6.01
N ALA A 123 -3.12 -12.09 4.91
CA ALA A 123 -4.00 -10.97 4.58
C ALA A 123 -5.00 -10.60 5.68
N ASP A 124 -5.74 -11.57 6.21
CA ASP A 124 -6.77 -11.33 7.22
C ASP A 124 -6.18 -11.02 8.60
N VAL A 125 -5.02 -11.58 8.91
CA VAL A 125 -4.29 -11.28 10.15
C VAL A 125 -3.81 -9.83 10.14
N VAL A 126 -3.19 -9.39 9.04
CA VAL A 126 -2.71 -8.01 8.85
C VAL A 126 -3.88 -7.02 8.95
N ALA A 127 -4.98 -7.27 8.25
CA ALA A 127 -6.15 -6.41 8.29
C ALA A 127 -6.78 -6.33 9.69
N THR A 128 -6.85 -7.46 10.38
CA THR A 128 -7.37 -7.51 11.76
C THR A 128 -6.46 -6.75 12.72
N TYR A 129 -5.13 -6.90 12.57
CA TYR A 129 -4.14 -6.20 13.39
C TYR A 129 -4.22 -4.69 13.17
N LEU A 130 -4.26 -4.23 11.91
CA LEU A 130 -4.46 -2.83 11.56
C LEU A 130 -5.73 -2.26 12.17
N CYS A 131 -6.86 -2.95 12.02
CA CYS A 131 -8.15 -2.53 12.56
C CYS A 131 -8.09 -2.33 14.09
N LYS A 132 -7.53 -3.32 14.80
CA LYS A 132 -7.44 -3.30 16.27
C LYS A 132 -6.54 -2.18 16.77
N HIS A 133 -5.38 -2.01 16.17
CA HIS A 133 -4.37 -1.07 16.67
C HIS A 133 -4.55 0.37 16.17
N LEU A 134 -5.21 0.58 15.03
CA LEU A 134 -5.66 1.91 14.61
C LEU A 134 -6.92 2.37 15.36
N GLU A 135 -7.64 1.44 16.03
CA GLU A 135 -8.89 1.72 16.74
C GLU A 135 -9.97 2.29 15.80
N TRP A 136 -9.97 1.84 14.56
CA TRP A 136 -10.86 2.33 13.54
C TRP A 136 -12.11 1.44 13.37
N ASN A 137 -13.12 2.04 12.72
CA ASN A 137 -14.27 1.28 12.25
C ASN A 137 -13.80 0.19 11.27
N PRO A 138 -14.10 -1.11 11.51
CA PRO A 138 -13.67 -2.22 10.66
C PRO A 138 -14.04 -2.04 9.18
N LYS A 139 -15.09 -1.30 8.88
CA LYS A 139 -15.52 -1.01 7.49
C LYS A 139 -14.56 -0.14 6.70
N ARG A 140 -13.55 0.43 7.35
CA ARG A 140 -12.52 1.26 6.71
C ARG A 140 -11.26 0.47 6.34
N ILE A 141 -11.18 -0.79 6.71
CA ILE A 141 -10.04 -1.65 6.42
C ILE A 141 -10.53 -2.85 5.63
N ILE A 142 -10.01 -3.02 4.43
CA ILE A 142 -10.38 -4.06 3.48
C ILE A 142 -9.17 -4.99 3.30
N SER A 143 -9.38 -6.29 3.52
CA SER A 143 -8.41 -7.33 3.14
C SER A 143 -8.74 -7.83 1.75
N THR A 144 -7.73 -8.06 0.93
CA THR A 144 -7.93 -8.74 -0.36
C THR A 144 -8.27 -10.22 -0.17
N GLY A 145 -7.95 -10.80 0.98
CA GLY A 145 -8.33 -12.16 1.36
C GLY A 145 -8.09 -13.19 0.26
N THR A 146 -9.15 -13.83 -0.20
CA THR A 146 -9.14 -14.84 -1.27
C THR A 146 -9.42 -14.27 -2.66
N ALA A 147 -9.35 -12.96 -2.87
CA ALA A 147 -9.67 -12.35 -4.17
C ALA A 147 -8.84 -12.94 -5.33
N LEU A 148 -7.53 -13.14 -5.10
CA LEU A 148 -6.64 -13.73 -6.08
C LEU A 148 -6.98 -15.20 -6.33
N ASP A 149 -7.28 -15.98 -5.30
CA ASP A 149 -7.61 -17.39 -5.43
C ASP A 149 -8.95 -17.55 -6.14
N SER A 150 -9.91 -16.69 -5.86
CA SER A 150 -11.20 -16.64 -6.58
C SER A 150 -11.03 -16.30 -8.07
N ALA A 151 -10.13 -15.37 -8.39
CA ALA A 151 -9.83 -15.04 -9.78
C ALA A 151 -9.13 -16.17 -10.55
N ARG A 152 -8.36 -17.03 -9.86
CA ARG A 152 -7.71 -18.20 -10.46
C ARG A 152 -8.65 -19.36 -10.73
N LEU A 153 -9.83 -19.36 -10.10
CA LEU A 153 -10.85 -20.41 -10.26
C LEU A 153 -11.82 -20.12 -11.41
N GLN A 154 -11.79 -18.93 -12.00
CA GLN A 154 -12.59 -18.53 -13.16
C GLN A 154 -11.91 -18.93 -14.45
#